data_8fdab0ee7e78c24380bef34d6e813d44
#
_entry.id   8fdab0ee7e78c24380bef34d6e813d44
#
_cell.length_a   1.000
_cell.length_b   1.000
_cell.length_c   1.000
_cell.angle_alpha   90.00
_cell.angle_beta   90.00
_cell.angle_gamma   90.00
#
_symmetry.space_group_name_H-M   'P 1'
#
loop_
_entity.id
_entity.type
_entity.pdbx_description
1 polymer ?
#
loop_
_entity_poly.entity_id
_entity_poly.type
_entity_poly.pdbx_seq_one_letter_code
_entity_poly.pdbx_strand_id
1 'polypeptide(L)'
;MKAKKLREAVLVFITAALFSIGAVSFASQMSAQKTTGKDVKEKMAEAAQAIKNYSVDQRDEAVKKAKAVLDDLDARIDHMQSQLNKKWDQMDQSARKKAAATLTTLRKQRNEVAEWYGGLKHSSNNAWEDVKNGFLKSYQALQDAFDRAQSEF
;
A
#
# COMPACT_ATOMS: atom_id res chain seq x y z
N MET A 1 19.05 24.89 -61.86
CA MET A 1 17.93 25.53 -62.62
C MET A 1 16.62 25.23 -61.87
N LYS A 2 15.96 26.32 -61.50
CA LYS A 2 14.53 26.52 -61.32
C LYS A 2 13.83 25.62 -60.31
N ALA A 3 13.53 26.04 -59.08
CA ALA A 3 12.62 27.15 -58.72
C ALA A 3 11.14 26.81 -58.95
N LYS A 4 10.43 27.08 -57.89
CA LYS A 4 9.05 27.60 -57.77
C LYS A 4 8.02 26.57 -57.32
N LYS A 5 7.55 26.83 -56.06
CA LYS A 5 6.36 27.64 -55.72
C LYS A 5 5.06 26.85 -55.88
N LEU A 6 4.32 26.77 -54.84
CA LEU A 6 3.01 27.40 -54.58
C LEU A 6 2.52 26.75 -53.27
N ARG A 7 2.38 27.39 -52.14
CA ARG A 7 1.47 28.48 -51.75
C ARG A 7 0.05 28.28 -52.25
N GLU A 8 -0.77 28.23 -51.19
CA GLU A 8 -2.18 28.62 -51.12
C GLU A 8 -3.25 27.56 -51.41
N ALA A 9 -3.94 27.23 -50.36
CA ALA A 9 -5.37 27.47 -50.32
C ALA A 9 -5.90 27.38 -48.87
N VAL A 10 -6.02 28.52 -48.28
CA VAL A 10 -6.90 28.78 -47.17
C VAL A 10 -8.33 28.58 -47.64
N LEU A 11 -9.08 27.75 -46.98
CA LEU A 11 -10.53 27.81 -47.06
C LEU A 11 -11.13 27.57 -45.66
N VAL A 12 -11.48 28.74 -45.12
CA VAL A 12 -12.32 28.93 -43.95
C VAL A 12 -13.69 28.33 -44.23
N PHE A 13 -14.12 27.38 -43.42
CA PHE A 13 -15.55 27.17 -43.21
C PHE A 13 -15.85 27.29 -41.71
N ILE A 14 -16.31 28.46 -41.39
CA ILE A 14 -17.07 28.75 -40.18
C ILE A 14 -18.46 28.17 -40.40
N THR A 15 -18.80 27.13 -39.64
CA THR A 15 -20.19 26.84 -39.33
C THR A 15 -20.34 26.70 -37.85
N ALA A 16 -20.97 27.69 -37.29
CA ALA A 16 -21.50 27.67 -35.94
C ALA A 16 -22.59 26.59 -35.84
N ALA A 17 -22.48 25.69 -34.89
CA ALA A 17 -23.65 24.94 -34.40
C ALA A 17 -23.40 24.45 -32.97
N LEU A 18 -24.12 25.12 -32.07
CA LEU A 18 -24.78 24.55 -30.90
C LEU A 18 -23.95 23.98 -29.77
N PHE A 19 -23.75 24.83 -28.86
CA PHE A 19 -23.67 24.66 -27.41
C PHE A 19 -24.59 23.53 -26.91
N SER A 20 -24.07 22.38 -26.70
CA SER A 20 -24.64 21.41 -25.77
C SER A 20 -23.70 21.28 -24.60
N ILE A 21 -24.15 21.82 -23.49
CA ILE A 21 -23.60 21.65 -22.16
C ILE A 21 -23.72 20.16 -21.82
N GLY A 22 -22.73 19.40 -22.21
CA GLY A 22 -22.50 18.06 -21.70
C GLY A 22 -21.84 18.22 -20.34
N ALA A 23 -22.60 17.96 -19.29
CA ALA A 23 -22.07 17.77 -17.95
C ALA A 23 -20.93 16.77 -18.03
N VAL A 24 -19.69 17.26 -17.93
CA VAL A 24 -18.53 16.42 -17.73
C VAL A 24 -18.68 15.90 -16.30
N SER A 25 -19.32 14.76 -16.17
CA SER A 25 -19.24 13.97 -14.97
C SER A 25 -17.77 13.64 -14.77
N PHE A 26 -17.14 14.41 -13.91
CA PHE A 26 -15.86 14.08 -13.32
C PHE A 26 -16.11 12.89 -12.39
N ALA A 27 -16.47 11.76 -13.00
CA ALA A 27 -16.37 10.48 -12.34
C ALA A 27 -14.88 10.28 -12.14
N SER A 28 -14.40 10.65 -10.95
CA SER A 28 -13.17 10.15 -10.41
C SER A 28 -13.21 8.63 -10.58
N GLN A 29 -12.58 8.14 -11.63
CA GLN A 29 -12.17 6.77 -11.69
C GLN A 29 -11.12 6.58 -10.62
N MET A 30 -11.57 6.41 -9.38
CA MET A 30 -10.84 5.61 -8.43
C MET A 30 -10.82 4.21 -9.04
N SER A 31 -9.86 4.01 -9.93
CA SER A 31 -9.38 2.68 -10.25
C SER A 31 -8.97 2.08 -8.92
N ALA A 32 -9.84 1.29 -8.32
CA ALA A 32 -9.45 0.38 -7.29
C ALA A 32 -8.42 -0.54 -7.96
N GLN A 33 -7.16 -0.13 -7.94
CA GLN A 33 -6.04 -0.94 -8.34
C GLN A 33 -6.14 -2.19 -7.48
N LYS A 34 -6.52 -3.30 -8.10
CA LYS A 34 -6.49 -4.61 -7.50
C LYS A 34 -5.02 -4.87 -7.17
N THR A 35 -4.60 -4.41 -5.99
CA THR A 35 -3.24 -4.58 -5.50
C THR A 35 -3.00 -6.07 -5.39
N THR A 36 -2.18 -6.61 -6.26
CA THR A 36 -1.85 -8.03 -6.26
C THR A 36 -0.96 -8.33 -5.05
N GLY A 37 -0.97 -9.58 -4.56
CA GLY A 37 -0.08 -9.97 -3.46
C GLY A 37 1.40 -9.68 -3.74
N LYS A 38 1.79 -9.67 -5.02
CA LYS A 38 3.14 -9.31 -5.46
C LYS A 38 3.45 -7.82 -5.23
N ASP A 39 2.52 -6.93 -5.60
CA ASP A 39 2.68 -5.48 -5.41
C ASP A 39 2.76 -5.12 -3.93
N VAL A 40 2.03 -5.87 -3.10
CA VAL A 40 2.09 -5.76 -1.63
C VAL A 40 3.48 -6.08 -1.11
N LYS A 41 4.02 -7.22 -1.51
CA LYS A 41 5.33 -7.69 -1.08
C LYS A 41 6.45 -6.72 -1.48
N GLU A 42 6.41 -6.21 -2.69
CA GLU A 42 7.38 -5.24 -3.21
C GLU A 42 7.36 -3.94 -2.39
N LYS A 43 6.19 -3.34 -2.17
CA LYS A 43 6.02 -2.13 -1.34
C LYS A 43 6.47 -2.35 0.11
N MET A 44 6.19 -3.51 0.67
CA MET A 44 6.64 -3.86 2.02
C MET A 44 8.16 -3.98 2.10
N ALA A 45 8.80 -4.61 1.10
CA ALA A 45 10.25 -4.73 1.02
C ALA A 45 10.94 -3.37 0.85
N GLU A 46 10.40 -2.50 -0.01
CA GLU A 46 10.89 -1.13 -0.21
C GLU A 46 10.82 -0.31 1.09
N ALA A 47 9.71 -0.41 1.83
CA ALA A 47 9.55 0.30 3.09
C ALA A 47 10.56 -0.18 4.15
N ALA A 48 10.77 -1.50 4.25
CA ALA A 48 11.77 -2.07 5.15
C ALA A 48 13.19 -1.61 4.79
N GLN A 49 13.53 -1.62 3.50
CA GLN A 49 14.84 -1.18 3.02
C GLN A 49 15.07 0.32 3.27
N ALA A 50 14.04 1.15 3.10
CA ALA A 50 14.13 2.57 3.40
C ALA A 50 14.42 2.79 4.90
N ILE A 51 13.67 2.13 5.80
CA ILE A 51 13.86 2.26 7.25
C ILE A 51 15.24 1.74 7.67
N LYS A 52 15.73 0.65 7.09
CA LYS A 52 17.05 0.09 7.35
C LYS A 52 18.19 1.09 7.10
N ASN A 53 18.04 1.91 6.06
CA ASN A 53 19.07 2.84 5.62
C ASN A 53 19.09 4.16 6.41
N TYR A 54 18.08 4.45 7.24
CA TYR A 54 18.05 5.69 8.03
C TYR A 54 19.04 5.65 9.20
N SER A 55 19.83 6.71 9.29
CA SER A 55 20.69 6.98 10.47
C SER A 55 19.87 7.54 11.63
N VAL A 56 20.50 7.69 12.79
CA VAL A 56 19.88 8.34 13.97
C VAL A 56 19.45 9.78 13.67
N ASP A 57 20.20 10.51 12.84
CA ASP A 57 19.87 11.88 12.47
C ASP A 57 18.62 11.96 11.56
N GLN A 58 18.24 10.85 10.95
CA GLN A 58 17.05 10.70 10.12
C GLN A 58 15.90 10.00 10.85
N ARG A 59 15.93 9.99 12.19
CA ARG A 59 14.93 9.30 13.03
C ARG A 59 13.50 9.71 12.68
N ASP A 60 13.25 11.01 12.53
CA ASP A 60 11.88 11.50 12.27
C ASP A 60 11.34 10.98 10.93
N GLU A 61 12.18 10.88 9.92
CA GLU A 61 11.80 10.28 8.62
C GLU A 61 11.53 8.77 8.76
N ALA A 62 12.36 8.06 9.52
CA ALA A 62 12.14 6.65 9.81
C ALA A 62 10.81 6.42 10.56
N VAL A 63 10.52 7.23 11.56
CA VAL A 63 9.27 7.19 12.35
C VAL A 63 8.06 7.47 11.46
N LYS A 64 8.14 8.49 10.60
CA LYS A 64 7.09 8.81 9.65
C LYS A 64 6.84 7.67 8.67
N LYS A 65 7.90 7.07 8.14
CA LYS A 65 7.82 5.92 7.24
C LYS A 65 7.22 4.69 7.94
N ALA A 66 7.69 4.40 9.16
CA ALA A 66 7.18 3.29 9.96
C ALA A 66 5.69 3.46 10.31
N LYS A 67 5.25 4.71 10.56
CA LYS A 67 3.82 4.99 10.76
C LYS A 67 2.99 4.67 9.51
N ALA A 68 3.43 5.12 8.36
CA ALA A 68 2.73 4.86 7.10
C ALA A 68 2.62 3.35 6.82
N VAL A 69 3.67 2.60 7.16
CA VAL A 69 3.67 1.12 7.08
C VAL A 69 2.63 0.51 8.01
N LEU A 70 2.55 0.96 9.27
CA LEU A 70 1.54 0.46 10.22
C LEU A 70 0.11 0.75 9.76
N ASP A 71 -0.15 1.96 9.27
CA ASP A 71 -1.47 2.34 8.78
C ASP A 71 -1.89 1.47 7.57
N ASP A 72 -0.95 1.14 6.66
CA ASP A 72 -1.19 0.24 5.53
C ASP A 72 -1.45 -1.21 5.99
N LEU A 73 -0.72 -1.69 7.00
CA LEU A 73 -0.91 -3.02 7.59
C LEU A 73 -2.28 -3.15 8.25
N ASP A 74 -2.73 -2.13 8.97
CA ASP A 74 -4.07 -2.09 9.56
C ASP A 74 -5.15 -2.19 8.49
N ALA A 75 -5.06 -1.38 7.44
CA ALA A 75 -6.01 -1.43 6.32
C ALA A 75 -6.05 -2.82 5.65
N ARG A 76 -4.91 -3.51 5.55
CA ARG A 76 -4.83 -4.87 4.96
C ARG A 76 -5.46 -5.92 5.87
N ILE A 77 -5.23 -5.86 7.17
CA ILE A 77 -5.85 -6.78 8.15
C ILE A 77 -7.36 -6.61 8.12
N ASP A 78 -7.85 -5.37 8.11
CA ASP A 78 -9.28 -5.06 8.04
C ASP A 78 -9.90 -5.53 6.71
N HIS A 79 -9.19 -5.34 5.60
CA HIS A 79 -9.63 -5.85 4.31
C HIS A 79 -9.74 -7.38 4.30
N MET A 80 -8.73 -8.08 4.81
CA MET A 80 -8.74 -9.54 4.93
C MET A 80 -9.89 -10.01 5.82
N GLN A 81 -10.11 -9.38 6.95
CA GLN A 81 -11.25 -9.68 7.81
C GLN A 81 -12.58 -9.49 7.10
N SER A 82 -12.74 -8.40 6.36
CA SER A 82 -13.95 -8.14 5.57
C SER A 82 -14.19 -9.23 4.52
N GLN A 83 -13.14 -9.68 3.82
CA GLN A 83 -13.23 -10.77 2.86
C GLN A 83 -13.65 -12.09 3.52
N LEU A 84 -13.07 -12.40 4.69
CA LEU A 84 -13.43 -13.60 5.44
C LEU A 84 -14.88 -13.55 5.92
N ASN A 85 -15.34 -12.39 6.42
CA ASN A 85 -16.73 -12.23 6.86
C ASN A 85 -17.71 -12.47 5.70
N LYS A 86 -17.40 -12.02 4.49
CA LYS A 86 -18.24 -12.25 3.31
C LYS A 86 -18.33 -13.72 2.88
N LYS A 87 -17.29 -14.49 3.15
CA LYS A 87 -17.20 -15.91 2.80
C LYS A 87 -17.58 -16.83 3.96
N TRP A 88 -17.81 -16.29 5.17
CA TRP A 88 -17.93 -17.04 6.41
C TRP A 88 -18.96 -18.15 6.34
N ASP A 89 -20.15 -17.86 5.84
CA ASP A 89 -21.26 -18.82 5.77
C ASP A 89 -21.02 -19.95 4.73
N GLN A 90 -20.12 -19.71 3.79
CA GLN A 90 -19.73 -20.67 2.77
C GLN A 90 -18.54 -21.56 3.20
N MET A 91 -17.91 -21.24 4.34
CA MET A 91 -16.75 -21.95 4.86
C MET A 91 -17.19 -23.08 5.80
N ASP A 92 -16.53 -24.22 5.70
CA ASP A 92 -16.67 -25.28 6.69
C ASP A 92 -16.00 -24.92 8.03
N GLN A 93 -16.25 -25.72 9.05
CA GLN A 93 -15.75 -25.48 10.41
C GLN A 93 -14.21 -25.45 10.48
N SER A 94 -13.53 -26.26 9.70
CA SER A 94 -12.04 -26.30 9.66
C SER A 94 -11.50 -25.01 9.05
N ALA A 95 -12.06 -24.57 7.92
CA ALA A 95 -11.69 -23.33 7.26
C ALA A 95 -11.97 -22.11 8.15
N ARG A 96 -13.09 -22.06 8.85
CA ARG A 96 -13.39 -20.98 9.85
C ARG A 96 -12.36 -20.93 10.98
N LYS A 97 -11.97 -22.11 11.51
CA LYS A 97 -10.91 -22.19 12.54
C LYS A 97 -9.57 -21.67 12.04
N LYS A 98 -9.16 -22.08 10.86
CA LYS A 98 -7.93 -21.58 10.23
C LYS A 98 -7.96 -20.08 10.04
N ALA A 99 -9.04 -19.56 9.45
CA ALA A 99 -9.21 -18.13 9.22
C ALA A 99 -9.11 -17.31 10.51
N ALA A 100 -9.77 -17.74 11.58
CA ALA A 100 -9.72 -17.09 12.87
C ALA A 100 -8.29 -17.12 13.47
N ALA A 101 -7.58 -18.25 13.38
CA ALA A 101 -6.21 -18.39 13.86
C ALA A 101 -5.23 -17.49 13.07
N THR A 102 -5.40 -17.43 11.77
CA THR A 102 -4.58 -16.57 10.88
C THR A 102 -4.77 -15.09 11.21
N LEU A 103 -6.00 -14.62 11.35
CA LEU A 103 -6.27 -13.23 11.76
C LEU A 103 -5.71 -12.91 13.15
N THR A 104 -5.82 -13.85 14.09
CA THR A 104 -5.25 -13.69 15.43
C THR A 104 -3.73 -13.54 15.37
N THR A 105 -3.07 -14.36 14.55
CA THR A 105 -1.62 -14.29 14.34
C THR A 105 -1.20 -12.96 13.70
N LEU A 106 -1.89 -12.52 12.66
CA LEU A 106 -1.61 -11.24 12.00
C LEU A 106 -1.74 -10.07 12.98
N ARG A 107 -2.79 -10.04 13.79
CA ARG A 107 -2.99 -8.98 14.79
C ARG A 107 -1.93 -8.99 15.88
N LYS A 108 -1.53 -10.18 16.34
CA LYS A 108 -0.45 -10.31 17.32
C LYS A 108 0.86 -9.73 16.75
N GLN A 109 1.25 -10.13 15.57
CA GLN A 109 2.48 -9.65 14.93
C GLN A 109 2.40 -8.16 14.58
N ARG A 110 1.23 -7.66 14.18
CA ARG A 110 1.03 -6.23 13.99
C ARG A 110 1.25 -5.45 15.31
N ASN A 111 0.80 -5.97 16.44
CA ASN A 111 1.03 -5.34 17.73
C ASN A 111 2.53 -5.33 18.09
N GLU A 112 3.26 -6.39 17.81
CA GLU A 112 4.71 -6.44 17.98
C GLU A 112 5.42 -5.36 17.15
N VAL A 113 5.01 -5.15 15.88
CA VAL A 113 5.52 -4.05 15.05
C VAL A 113 5.18 -2.68 15.66
N ALA A 114 3.98 -2.53 16.23
CA ALA A 114 3.57 -1.27 16.88
C ALA A 114 4.36 -0.97 18.16
N GLU A 115 4.72 -1.98 18.93
CA GLU A 115 5.60 -1.83 20.10
C GLU A 115 6.99 -1.32 19.69
N TRP A 116 7.59 -1.94 18.68
CA TRP A 116 8.87 -1.49 18.13
C TRP A 116 8.79 -0.09 17.49
N TYR A 117 7.65 0.26 16.86
CA TYR A 117 7.40 1.61 16.38
C TYR A 117 7.40 2.63 17.53
N GLY A 118 6.78 2.28 18.66
CA GLY A 118 6.87 3.08 19.89
C GLY A 118 8.32 3.28 20.33
N GLY A 119 9.12 2.20 20.27
CA GLY A 119 10.55 2.26 20.52
C GLY A 119 11.30 3.20 19.59
N LEU A 120 11.03 3.17 18.28
CA LEU A 120 11.65 4.08 17.29
C LEU A 120 11.43 5.55 17.66
N LYS A 121 10.22 5.91 18.09
CA LYS A 121 9.87 7.29 18.48
C LYS A 121 10.66 7.81 19.69
N HIS A 122 10.99 6.92 20.61
CA HIS A 122 11.54 7.27 21.93
C HIS A 122 12.95 6.74 22.17
N SER A 123 13.58 6.10 21.18
CA SER A 123 14.92 5.56 21.32
C SER A 123 15.97 6.67 21.57
N SER A 124 16.93 6.40 22.44
CA SER A 124 18.15 7.18 22.52
C SER A 124 19.05 6.92 21.31
N ASN A 125 20.05 7.78 21.10
CA ASN A 125 21.02 7.57 20.01
C ASN A 125 21.73 6.21 20.11
N ASN A 126 22.04 5.78 21.33
CA ASN A 126 22.72 4.50 21.56
C ASN A 126 21.83 3.29 21.31
N ALA A 127 20.53 3.42 21.53
CA ALA A 127 19.55 2.35 21.32
C ALA A 127 18.95 2.31 19.89
N TRP A 128 19.26 3.32 19.07
CA TRP A 128 18.63 3.49 17.75
C TRP A 128 18.76 2.24 16.85
N GLU A 129 19.97 1.72 16.72
CA GLU A 129 20.22 0.57 15.84
C GLU A 129 19.53 -0.70 16.34
N ASP A 130 19.52 -0.93 17.65
CA ASP A 130 18.87 -2.11 18.23
C ASP A 130 17.35 -2.04 18.05
N VAL A 131 16.75 -0.87 18.29
CA VAL A 131 15.31 -0.66 18.12
C VAL A 131 14.91 -0.73 16.65
N LYS A 132 15.69 -0.14 15.76
CA LYS A 132 15.49 -0.24 14.31
C LYS A 132 15.53 -1.68 13.82
N ASN A 133 16.51 -2.45 14.28
CA ASN A 133 16.63 -3.88 13.96
C ASN A 133 15.45 -4.69 14.52
N GLY A 134 15.00 -4.40 15.73
CA GLY A 134 13.80 -5.01 16.31
C GLY A 134 12.55 -4.73 15.50
N PHE A 135 12.35 -3.46 15.09
CA PHE A 135 11.25 -3.08 14.19
C PHE A 135 11.31 -3.86 12.86
N LEU A 136 12.45 -3.90 12.21
CA LEU A 136 12.62 -4.60 10.93
C LEU A 136 12.36 -6.09 11.04
N LYS A 137 12.81 -6.74 12.14
CA LYS A 137 12.54 -8.16 12.40
C LYS A 137 11.06 -8.44 12.60
N SER A 138 10.38 -7.65 13.43
CA SER A 138 8.94 -7.83 13.68
C SER A 138 8.12 -7.57 12.41
N TYR A 139 8.54 -6.57 11.62
CA TYR A 139 7.93 -6.28 10.34
C TYR A 139 8.09 -7.43 9.32
N GLN A 140 9.27 -8.04 9.24
CA GLN A 140 9.51 -9.22 8.40
C GLN A 140 8.62 -10.40 8.83
N ALA A 141 8.50 -10.67 10.12
CA ALA A 141 7.65 -11.73 10.64
C ALA A 141 6.17 -11.52 10.27
N LEU A 142 5.69 -10.27 10.33
CA LEU A 142 4.34 -9.92 9.90
C LEU A 142 4.17 -10.09 8.38
N GLN A 143 5.17 -9.72 7.59
CA GLN A 143 5.17 -9.93 6.14
C GLN A 143 5.03 -11.42 5.79
N ASP A 144 5.82 -12.28 6.44
CA ASP A 144 5.73 -13.73 6.26
C ASP A 144 4.37 -14.30 6.67
N ALA A 145 3.73 -13.71 7.68
CA ALA A 145 2.38 -14.10 8.08
C ALA A 145 1.32 -13.68 7.05
N PHE A 146 1.46 -12.51 6.44
CA PHE A 146 0.60 -12.11 5.32
C PHE A 146 0.76 -13.03 4.11
N ASP A 147 1.99 -13.39 3.74
CA ASP A 147 2.25 -14.30 2.61
C ASP A 147 1.57 -15.66 2.86
N ARG A 148 1.67 -16.20 4.08
CA ARG A 148 0.94 -17.43 4.45
C ARG A 148 -0.57 -17.25 4.39
N ALA A 149 -1.08 -16.16 4.94
CA ALA A 149 -2.51 -15.89 4.95
C ALA A 149 -3.10 -15.79 3.53
N GLN A 150 -2.39 -15.14 2.60
CA GLN A 150 -2.82 -15.04 1.20
C GLN A 150 -2.84 -16.39 0.46
N SER A 151 -1.99 -17.33 0.87
CA SER A 151 -1.97 -18.67 0.28
C SER A 151 -3.10 -19.58 0.81
N GLU A 152 -3.73 -19.21 1.92
CA GLU A 152 -4.79 -19.99 2.57
C GLU A 152 -6.22 -19.55 2.16
N PHE A 153 -6.38 -18.35 1.53
CA PHE A 153 -7.67 -17.72 1.21
C PHE A 153 -7.78 -17.26 -0.25
#